data_3794a55cf3ec1d78dd49ca083fb803c4
#
_entry.id   3794a55cf3ec1d78dd49ca083fb803c4
#
_cell.length_a   1.000
_cell.length_b   1.000
_cell.length_c   1.000
_cell.angle_alpha   90.00
_cell.angle_beta   90.00
_cell.angle_gamma   90.00
#
_symmetry.space_group_name_H-M   'P 1'
#
loop_
_entity.id
_entity.type
_entity.pdbx_description
1 polymer ?
#
loop_
_entity_poly.entity_id
_entity_poly.type
_entity_poly.pdbx_seq_one_letter_code
_entity_poly.pdbx_strand_id
1 'polypeptide(L)'
;MKIALFSDTYLPQINGVATHVKTLKEGMEELGHQVMVVTADSKVRCHSLEEGVLRCPATELKDLYGYGMAPTYNQERMRLLRAFSPDIVHIHTEFGIGSTGLELARELSVPLIYTQHTMWDEYLHYVASPTLLPTVRKLAHAYFRYFANQADAVIGPSQKVQTFLDACGAKRKVEVIPNAVELNRFSMEQVDKGNVELIR
;
A
#
# COMPACT_ATOMS: atom_id res chain seq x y z
N MET A 1 -5.86 19.69 0.40
CA MET A 1 -5.46 18.90 1.56
C MET A 1 -4.08 18.27 1.32
N LYS A 2 -3.37 17.93 2.36
CA LYS A 2 -2.13 17.16 2.32
C LYS A 2 -2.44 15.69 2.64
N ILE A 3 -2.12 14.79 1.72
CA ILE A 3 -2.43 13.36 1.82
C ILE A 3 -1.12 12.58 1.84
N ALA A 4 -0.92 11.71 2.83
CA ALA A 4 0.24 10.83 2.88
C ALA A 4 -0.19 9.38 2.59
N LEU A 5 0.31 8.81 1.49
CA LEU A 5 0.06 7.43 1.05
C LEU A 5 1.22 6.54 1.48
N PHE A 6 0.95 5.50 2.26
CA PHE A 6 1.96 4.59 2.81
C PHE A 6 1.88 3.23 2.12
N SER A 7 2.95 2.85 1.43
CA SER A 7 3.04 1.57 0.73
C SER A 7 4.48 1.03 0.77
N ASP A 8 4.67 -0.22 1.18
CA ASP A 8 5.98 -0.87 1.15
C ASP A 8 6.50 -1.11 -0.27
N THR A 9 5.64 -0.92 -1.29
CA THR A 9 5.96 -1.06 -2.70
C THR A 9 5.48 0.14 -3.50
N TYR A 10 6.35 0.66 -4.37
CA TYR A 10 6.04 1.75 -5.30
C TYR A 10 6.97 1.67 -6.52
N LEU A 11 6.75 2.52 -7.53
CA LEU A 11 7.61 2.58 -8.70
C LEU A 11 9.11 2.73 -8.30
N PRO A 12 10.04 2.08 -9.00
CA PRO A 12 9.90 1.37 -10.28
C PRO A 12 9.42 -0.09 -10.18
N GLN A 13 9.03 -0.58 -9.01
CA GLN A 13 8.45 -1.91 -8.86
C GLN A 13 7.09 -1.96 -9.57
N ILE A 14 6.87 -2.99 -10.39
CA ILE A 14 5.65 -3.15 -11.18
C ILE A 14 4.78 -4.25 -10.55
N ASN A 15 3.72 -3.83 -9.87
CA ASN A 15 2.68 -4.70 -9.32
C ASN A 15 1.38 -3.90 -9.15
N GLY A 16 0.29 -4.61 -8.83
CA GLY A 16 -1.04 -4.00 -8.72
C GLY A 16 -1.13 -2.90 -7.66
N VAL A 17 -0.46 -3.06 -6.52
CA VAL A 17 -0.47 -2.06 -5.44
C VAL A 17 0.30 -0.81 -5.85
N ALA A 18 1.51 -0.97 -6.38
CA ALA A 18 2.34 0.16 -6.84
C ALA A 18 1.62 0.97 -7.94
N THR A 19 0.98 0.27 -8.90
CA THR A 19 0.19 0.91 -9.95
C THR A 19 -1.00 1.67 -9.37
N HIS A 20 -1.74 1.06 -8.44
CA HIS A 20 -2.88 1.70 -7.78
C HIS A 20 -2.46 2.97 -7.03
N VAL A 21 -1.38 2.89 -6.22
CA VAL A 21 -0.88 4.04 -5.45
C VAL A 21 -0.42 5.17 -6.37
N LYS A 22 0.24 4.83 -7.50
CA LYS A 22 0.61 5.81 -8.53
C LYS A 22 -0.63 6.53 -9.08
N THR A 23 -1.61 5.76 -9.57
CA THR A 23 -2.84 6.32 -10.15
C THR A 23 -3.62 7.16 -9.14
N LEU A 24 -3.66 6.72 -7.87
CA LEU A 24 -4.30 7.47 -6.79
C LEU A 24 -3.56 8.79 -6.52
N LYS A 25 -2.21 8.77 -6.46
CA LYS A 25 -1.40 9.99 -6.30
C LYS A 25 -1.72 10.99 -7.40
N GLU A 26 -1.62 10.56 -8.65
CA GLU A 26 -1.84 11.42 -9.83
C GLU A 26 -3.27 12.01 -9.82
N GLY A 27 -4.29 11.19 -9.62
CA GLY A 27 -5.67 11.66 -9.57
C GLY A 27 -5.96 12.63 -8.41
N MET A 28 -5.35 12.43 -7.24
CA MET A 28 -5.48 13.37 -6.12
C MET A 28 -4.75 14.69 -6.38
N GLU A 29 -3.58 14.65 -7.05
CA GLU A 29 -2.85 15.86 -7.44
C GLU A 29 -3.60 16.65 -8.52
N GLU A 30 -4.23 15.99 -9.49
CA GLU A 30 -5.11 16.63 -10.48
C GLU A 30 -6.31 17.33 -9.82
N LEU A 31 -6.79 16.81 -8.70
CA LEU A 31 -7.83 17.46 -7.88
C LEU A 31 -7.29 18.59 -6.98
N GLY A 32 -6.01 18.95 -7.11
CA GLY A 32 -5.39 20.04 -6.37
C GLY A 32 -4.95 19.70 -4.94
N HIS A 33 -4.81 18.44 -4.60
CA HIS A 33 -4.25 18.01 -3.33
C HIS A 33 -2.71 17.91 -3.39
N GLN A 34 -2.05 18.07 -2.25
CA GLN A 34 -0.64 17.76 -2.10
C GLN A 34 -0.50 16.32 -1.63
N VAL A 35 0.18 15.49 -2.42
CA VAL A 35 0.32 14.06 -2.10
C VAL A 35 1.77 13.70 -1.84
N MET A 36 2.03 12.99 -0.74
CA MET A 36 3.32 12.37 -0.47
C MET A 36 3.15 10.85 -0.44
N VAL A 37 3.87 10.14 -1.30
CA VAL A 37 4.01 8.69 -1.20
C VAL A 37 5.20 8.37 -0.32
N VAL A 38 5.02 7.51 0.68
CA VAL A 38 6.06 6.99 1.56
C VAL A 38 6.27 5.53 1.20
N THR A 39 7.48 5.16 0.80
CA THR A 39 7.75 3.79 0.32
C THR A 39 9.09 3.24 0.78
N ALA A 40 9.19 1.91 0.87
CA ALA A 40 10.44 1.21 1.12
C ALA A 40 11.29 1.14 -0.16
N ASP A 41 12.60 1.37 -0.03
CA ASP A 41 13.53 1.22 -1.14
C ASP A 41 14.86 0.64 -0.64
N SER A 42 15.19 -0.58 -1.08
CA SER A 42 16.43 -1.26 -0.70
C SER A 42 17.68 -0.71 -1.40
N LYS A 43 17.50 0.15 -2.41
CA LYS A 43 18.60 0.74 -3.17
C LYS A 43 19.10 2.06 -2.58
N VAL A 44 18.31 2.69 -1.72
CA VAL A 44 18.71 3.92 -1.04
C VAL A 44 19.33 3.63 0.34
N ARG A 45 20.32 4.43 0.74
CA ARG A 45 20.97 4.30 2.06
C ARG A 45 20.51 5.36 3.06
N CYS A 46 19.91 6.42 2.58
CA CYS A 46 19.30 7.48 3.39
C CYS A 46 17.93 7.84 2.82
N HIS A 47 17.10 8.52 3.61
CA HIS A 47 15.82 9.00 3.13
C HIS A 47 16.02 10.03 2.02
N SER A 48 15.30 9.89 0.92
CA SER A 48 15.24 10.87 -0.17
C SER A 48 13.79 11.24 -0.46
N LEU A 49 13.55 12.53 -0.67
CA LEU A 49 12.24 13.07 -1.06
C LEU A 49 12.37 13.73 -2.42
N GLU A 50 11.78 13.12 -3.44
CA GLU A 50 11.81 13.59 -4.82
C GLU A 50 10.40 13.45 -5.41
N GLU A 51 9.91 14.48 -6.08
CA GLU A 51 8.61 14.50 -6.77
C GLU A 51 7.43 14.00 -5.91
N GLY A 52 7.44 14.34 -4.61
CA GLY A 52 6.42 13.90 -3.68
C GLY A 52 6.53 12.42 -3.25
N VAL A 53 7.67 11.76 -3.51
CA VAL A 53 7.93 10.38 -3.08
C VAL A 53 9.06 10.36 -2.05
N LEU A 54 8.74 9.96 -0.84
CA LEU A 54 9.70 9.72 0.24
C LEU A 54 10.15 8.26 0.21
N ARG A 55 11.36 8.02 -0.30
CA ARG A 55 11.99 6.69 -0.32
C ARG A 55 12.72 6.45 1.00
N CYS A 56 12.40 5.34 1.63
CA CYS A 56 12.93 4.97 2.94
C CYS A 56 13.89 3.78 2.81
N PRO A 57 15.09 3.86 3.41
CA PRO A 57 16.02 2.73 3.44
C PRO A 57 15.36 1.46 3.98
N ALA A 58 15.57 0.36 3.27
CA ALA A 58 14.96 -0.91 3.56
C ALA A 58 15.94 -2.07 3.35
N THR A 59 15.73 -3.18 4.05
CA THR A 59 16.46 -4.43 3.80
C THR A 59 15.75 -5.20 2.68
N GLU A 60 16.50 -5.62 1.67
CA GLU A 60 15.97 -6.43 0.58
C GLU A 60 15.57 -7.82 1.06
N LEU A 61 14.36 -8.24 0.73
CA LEU A 61 13.87 -9.60 0.95
C LEU A 61 14.04 -10.41 -0.34
N LYS A 62 15.16 -11.14 -0.46
CA LYS A 62 15.54 -11.86 -1.68
C LYS A 62 14.49 -12.88 -2.13
N ASP A 63 13.83 -13.56 -1.18
CA ASP A 63 12.84 -14.60 -1.44
C ASP A 63 11.44 -14.03 -1.74
N LEU A 64 11.24 -12.72 -1.66
CA LEU A 64 9.99 -12.01 -1.91
C LEU A 64 10.14 -10.98 -3.03
N TYR A 65 10.61 -11.42 -4.20
CA TYR A 65 10.68 -10.59 -5.42
C TYR A 65 11.44 -9.26 -5.26
N GLY A 66 12.41 -9.20 -4.31
CA GLY A 66 13.21 -8.00 -4.07
C GLY A 66 12.45 -6.87 -3.35
N TYR A 67 11.34 -7.16 -2.69
CA TYR A 67 10.66 -6.17 -1.85
C TYR A 67 11.58 -5.73 -0.71
N GLY A 68 11.54 -4.44 -0.39
CA GLY A 68 12.25 -3.88 0.75
C GLY A 68 11.40 -3.93 2.02
N MET A 69 11.97 -4.41 3.13
CA MET A 69 11.37 -4.26 4.46
C MET A 69 12.03 -3.09 5.17
N ALA A 70 11.30 -2.00 5.33
CA ALA A 70 11.75 -0.85 6.13
C ALA A 70 11.43 -1.09 7.63
N PRO A 71 12.24 -0.55 8.58
CA PRO A 71 11.87 -0.53 9.98
C PRO A 71 10.53 0.19 10.19
N THR A 72 9.71 -0.27 11.14
CA THR A 72 8.42 0.36 11.46
C THR A 72 8.58 1.78 12.00
N TYR A 73 9.65 2.05 12.73
CA TYR A 73 10.00 3.37 13.25
C TYR A 73 11.39 3.81 12.78
N ASN A 74 11.50 5.06 12.36
CA ASN A 74 12.76 5.74 12.06
C ASN A 74 12.60 7.24 12.35
N GLN A 75 13.50 7.79 13.15
CA GLN A 75 13.40 9.19 13.62
C GLN A 75 13.46 10.20 12.48
N GLU A 76 14.35 10.02 11.50
CA GLU A 76 14.49 10.91 10.35
C GLU A 76 13.22 10.89 9.48
N ARG A 77 12.70 9.71 9.18
CA ARG A 77 11.43 9.56 8.46
C ARG A 77 10.29 10.26 9.18
N MET A 78 10.15 10.05 10.50
CA MET A 78 9.10 10.71 11.29
C MET A 78 9.26 12.24 11.29
N ARG A 79 10.50 12.74 11.33
CA ARG A 79 10.79 14.18 11.23
C ARG A 79 10.29 14.75 9.89
N LEU A 80 10.57 14.08 8.78
CA LEU A 80 10.13 14.50 7.45
C LEU A 80 8.60 14.47 7.32
N LEU A 81 7.97 13.42 7.86
CA LEU A 81 6.51 13.27 7.83
C LEU A 81 5.79 14.32 8.68
N ARG A 82 6.32 14.66 9.88
CA ARG A 82 5.80 15.76 10.70
C ARG A 82 5.94 17.10 10.00
N ALA A 83 7.05 17.33 9.31
CA ALA A 83 7.25 18.56 8.52
C ALA A 83 6.28 18.68 7.34
N PHE A 84 5.91 17.54 6.72
CA PHE A 84 4.85 17.52 5.71
C PHE A 84 3.48 17.82 6.32
N SER A 85 3.22 17.36 7.55
CA SER A 85 1.97 17.58 8.29
C SER A 85 0.73 17.20 7.47
N PRO A 86 0.51 15.89 7.20
CA PRO A 86 -0.63 15.43 6.42
C PRO A 86 -1.95 15.69 7.15
N ASP A 87 -2.99 16.01 6.40
CA ASP A 87 -4.37 16.09 6.88
C ASP A 87 -5.02 14.70 6.96
N ILE A 88 -4.53 13.75 6.16
CA ILE A 88 -5.00 12.37 6.06
C ILE A 88 -3.81 11.43 5.84
N VAL A 89 -3.85 10.29 6.53
CA VAL A 89 -2.95 9.15 6.30
C VAL A 89 -3.73 8.03 5.62
N HIS A 90 -3.18 7.49 4.53
CA HIS A 90 -3.78 6.36 3.81
C HIS A 90 -2.75 5.23 3.66
N ILE A 91 -3.06 4.07 4.23
CA ILE A 91 -2.19 2.88 4.24
C ILE A 91 -2.66 1.91 3.16
N HIS A 92 -1.72 1.42 2.35
CA HIS A 92 -1.96 0.46 1.28
C HIS A 92 -1.27 -0.90 1.51
N THR A 93 -0.30 -0.95 2.42
CA THR A 93 0.36 -2.20 2.87
C THR A 93 0.58 -2.14 4.36
N GLU A 94 0.67 -3.30 5.01
CA GLU A 94 0.61 -3.39 6.46
C GLU A 94 2.00 -3.43 7.14
N PHE A 95 3.06 -3.65 6.37
CA PHE A 95 4.39 -3.91 6.94
C PHE A 95 5.08 -2.63 7.47
N GLY A 96 6.38 -2.51 7.32
CA GLY A 96 7.17 -1.46 7.96
C GLY A 96 6.71 -0.03 7.64
N ILE A 97 6.41 0.25 6.39
CA ILE A 97 5.93 1.56 5.94
C ILE A 97 4.48 1.80 6.39
N GLY A 98 3.60 0.81 6.22
CA GLY A 98 2.21 0.93 6.69
C GLY A 98 2.11 1.10 8.21
N SER A 99 2.93 0.37 8.97
CA SER A 99 3.01 0.55 10.43
C SER A 99 3.49 1.95 10.81
N THR A 100 4.40 2.57 10.03
CA THR A 100 4.78 3.98 10.21
C THR A 100 3.59 4.91 10.00
N GLY A 101 2.77 4.65 8.97
CA GLY A 101 1.57 5.44 8.71
C GLY A 101 0.58 5.38 9.88
N LEU A 102 0.36 4.20 10.43
CA LEU A 102 -0.49 4.01 11.61
C LEU A 102 0.01 4.82 12.82
N GLU A 103 1.32 4.77 13.08
CA GLU A 103 1.92 5.53 14.19
C GLU A 103 1.79 7.04 13.97
N LEU A 104 2.07 7.52 12.75
CA LEU A 104 1.94 8.92 12.39
C LEU A 104 0.50 9.43 12.55
N ALA A 105 -0.50 8.68 12.06
CA ALA A 105 -1.90 9.06 12.17
C ALA A 105 -2.33 9.24 13.63
N ARG A 106 -1.88 8.34 14.51
CA ARG A 106 -2.12 8.42 15.95
C ARG A 106 -1.44 9.61 16.58
N GLU A 107 -0.16 9.84 16.25
CA GLU A 107 0.62 10.95 16.81
C GLU A 107 0.01 12.30 16.43
N LEU A 108 -0.37 12.47 15.17
CA LEU A 108 -0.94 13.72 14.67
C LEU A 108 -2.46 13.84 14.90
N SER A 109 -3.10 12.77 15.38
CA SER A 109 -4.57 12.69 15.54
C SER A 109 -5.32 13.04 14.25
N VAL A 110 -4.82 12.54 13.10
CA VAL A 110 -5.44 12.71 11.78
C VAL A 110 -6.16 11.45 11.34
N PRO A 111 -7.19 11.57 10.46
CA PRO A 111 -7.92 10.43 9.93
C PRO A 111 -7.00 9.40 9.26
N LEU A 112 -7.27 8.12 9.51
CA LEU A 112 -6.59 6.98 8.96
C LEU A 112 -7.49 6.20 8.01
N ILE A 113 -7.07 6.08 6.76
CA ILE A 113 -7.70 5.20 5.77
C ILE A 113 -6.80 3.98 5.57
N TYR A 114 -7.40 2.82 5.42
CA TYR A 114 -6.70 1.58 5.12
C TYR A 114 -7.31 0.90 3.91
N THR A 115 -6.52 0.67 2.87
CA THR A 115 -6.94 -0.14 1.71
C THR A 115 -6.28 -1.51 1.77
N GLN A 116 -7.10 -2.54 1.88
CA GLN A 116 -6.68 -3.94 1.82
C GLN A 116 -6.61 -4.40 0.36
N HIS A 117 -5.41 -4.67 -0.13
CA HIS A 117 -5.19 -5.10 -1.52
C HIS A 117 -5.02 -6.61 -1.67
N THR A 118 -4.41 -7.28 -0.69
CA THR A 118 -3.94 -8.66 -0.81
C THR A 118 -4.78 -9.62 0.02
N MET A 119 -5.29 -10.68 -0.61
CA MET A 119 -5.95 -11.80 0.06
C MET A 119 -4.88 -12.73 0.63
N TRP A 120 -4.32 -12.37 1.79
CA TRP A 120 -3.17 -13.06 2.39
C TRP A 120 -3.39 -14.56 2.60
N ASP A 121 -4.60 -15.01 2.87
CA ASP A 121 -4.92 -16.43 3.01
C ASP A 121 -4.53 -17.27 1.78
N GLU A 122 -4.55 -16.66 0.60
CA GLU A 122 -4.14 -17.29 -0.65
C GLU A 122 -2.61 -17.41 -0.78
N TYR A 123 -1.84 -16.66 0.02
CA TYR A 123 -0.38 -16.58 -0.07
C TYR A 123 0.36 -17.17 1.13
N LEU A 124 -0.30 -17.42 2.25
CA LEU A 124 0.35 -17.91 3.48
C LEU A 124 1.06 -19.26 3.28
N HIS A 125 0.62 -20.08 2.32
CA HIS A 125 1.24 -21.36 2.01
C HIS A 125 2.65 -21.24 1.39
N TYR A 126 3.03 -20.06 0.89
CA TYR A 126 4.38 -19.80 0.41
C TYR A 126 5.37 -19.52 1.53
N VAL A 127 4.90 -19.09 2.70
CA VAL A 127 5.75 -18.66 3.82
C VAL A 127 5.68 -19.61 5.03
N ALA A 128 4.76 -20.57 5.03
CA ALA A 128 4.57 -21.49 6.14
C ALA A 128 4.42 -22.94 5.66
N SER A 129 5.07 -23.88 6.37
CA SER A 129 4.84 -25.30 6.15
C SER A 129 3.40 -25.70 6.49
N PRO A 130 2.85 -26.80 5.90
CA PRO A 130 1.49 -27.23 6.16
C PRO A 130 1.15 -27.40 7.65
N THR A 131 2.10 -27.80 8.46
CA THR A 131 1.94 -27.98 9.91
C THR A 131 1.84 -26.67 10.67
N LEU A 132 2.52 -25.63 10.22
CA LEU A 132 2.53 -24.31 10.85
C LEU A 132 1.45 -23.36 10.28
N LEU A 133 0.92 -23.66 9.11
CA LEU A 133 -0.03 -22.82 8.39
C LEU A 133 -1.24 -22.39 9.22
N PRO A 134 -1.89 -23.25 10.04
CA PRO A 134 -3.03 -22.81 10.88
C PRO A 134 -2.62 -21.73 11.90
N THR A 135 -1.45 -21.89 12.51
CA THR A 135 -0.94 -20.92 13.50
C THR A 135 -0.57 -19.61 12.85
N VAL A 136 0.14 -19.66 11.71
CA VAL A 136 0.53 -18.47 10.94
C VAL A 136 -0.72 -17.73 10.46
N ARG A 137 -1.73 -18.43 9.95
CA ARG A 137 -3.01 -17.83 9.55
C ARG A 137 -3.68 -17.10 10.72
N LYS A 138 -3.76 -17.73 11.89
CA LYS A 138 -4.36 -17.10 13.07
C LYS A 138 -3.64 -15.81 13.48
N LEU A 139 -2.31 -15.79 13.42
CA LEU A 139 -1.51 -14.59 13.70
C LEU A 139 -1.72 -13.52 12.64
N ALA A 140 -1.71 -13.90 11.37
CA ALA A 140 -1.97 -13.00 10.25
C ALA A 140 -3.38 -12.36 10.37
N HIS A 141 -4.41 -13.16 10.63
CA HIS A 141 -5.77 -12.64 10.83
C HIS A 141 -5.84 -11.65 12.00
N ALA A 142 -5.17 -11.94 13.13
CA ALA A 142 -5.11 -11.01 14.26
C ALA A 142 -4.43 -9.68 13.88
N TYR A 143 -3.40 -9.75 13.03
CA TYR A 143 -2.67 -8.60 12.53
C TYR A 143 -3.51 -7.73 11.58
N PHE A 144 -4.17 -8.34 10.58
CA PHE A 144 -5.05 -7.60 9.65
C PHE A 144 -6.28 -7.02 10.35
N ARG A 145 -6.88 -7.79 11.27
CA ARG A 145 -7.95 -7.28 12.14
C ARG A 145 -7.50 -6.05 12.92
N TYR A 146 -6.27 -6.05 13.44
CA TYR A 146 -5.73 -4.91 14.17
C TYR A 146 -5.67 -3.67 13.27
N PHE A 147 -5.09 -3.76 12.06
CA PHE A 147 -5.03 -2.65 11.11
C PHE A 147 -6.42 -2.13 10.75
N ALA A 148 -7.31 -3.03 10.34
CA ALA A 148 -8.67 -2.67 9.95
C ALA A 148 -9.43 -1.96 11.07
N ASN A 149 -9.29 -2.42 12.33
CA ASN A 149 -10.00 -1.82 13.46
C ASN A 149 -9.41 -0.47 13.91
N GLN A 150 -8.16 -0.16 13.57
CA GLN A 150 -7.54 1.14 13.84
C GLN A 150 -7.94 2.21 12.83
N ALA A 151 -8.30 1.81 11.61
CA ALA A 151 -8.67 2.74 10.55
C ALA A 151 -10.04 3.40 10.80
N ASP A 152 -10.18 4.66 10.40
CA ASP A 152 -11.47 5.36 10.39
C ASP A 152 -12.35 4.89 9.23
N ALA A 153 -11.72 4.57 8.08
CA ALA A 153 -12.35 3.95 6.93
C ALA A 153 -11.48 2.81 6.37
N VAL A 154 -12.14 1.73 5.93
CA VAL A 154 -11.48 0.60 5.27
C VAL A 154 -12.01 0.49 3.85
N ILE A 155 -11.09 0.41 2.89
CA ILE A 155 -11.38 0.29 1.46
C ILE A 155 -10.93 -1.09 0.96
N GLY A 156 -11.68 -1.63 0.03
CA GLY A 156 -11.31 -2.84 -0.70
C GLY A 156 -11.68 -2.74 -2.18
N PRO A 157 -10.85 -3.30 -3.09
CA PRO A 157 -11.13 -3.26 -4.53
C PRO A 157 -12.33 -4.13 -4.94
N SER A 158 -12.79 -4.99 -4.05
CA SER A 158 -13.96 -5.86 -4.30
C SER A 158 -14.60 -6.33 -2.98
N GLN A 159 -15.80 -6.91 -3.08
CA GLN A 159 -16.53 -7.49 -1.96
C GLN A 159 -15.76 -8.64 -1.25
N LYS A 160 -14.81 -9.28 -1.93
CA LYS A 160 -13.94 -10.32 -1.32
C LYS A 160 -13.17 -9.81 -0.11
N VAL A 161 -12.83 -8.52 -0.08
CA VAL A 161 -12.11 -7.90 1.04
C VAL A 161 -12.98 -7.91 2.30
N GLN A 162 -14.28 -7.62 2.19
CA GLN A 162 -15.20 -7.72 3.33
C GLN A 162 -15.20 -9.16 3.88
N THR A 163 -15.36 -10.16 3.00
CA THR A 163 -15.36 -11.57 3.40
C THR A 163 -14.07 -11.97 4.12
N PHE A 164 -12.92 -11.50 3.62
CA PHE A 164 -11.61 -11.74 4.25
C PHE A 164 -11.51 -11.09 5.64
N LEU A 165 -11.90 -9.82 5.75
CA LEU A 165 -11.82 -9.10 7.02
C LEU A 165 -12.85 -9.61 8.05
N ASP A 166 -14.01 -10.09 7.60
CA ASP A 166 -14.97 -10.79 8.46
C ASP A 166 -14.36 -12.09 9.01
N ALA A 167 -13.67 -12.87 8.17
CA ALA A 167 -12.94 -14.06 8.60
C ALA A 167 -11.81 -13.73 9.59
N CYS A 168 -11.18 -12.55 9.47
CA CYS A 168 -10.23 -12.04 10.44
C CYS A 168 -10.88 -11.57 11.75
N GLY A 169 -12.21 -11.39 11.79
CA GLY A 169 -12.96 -10.86 12.92
C GLY A 169 -12.83 -9.33 13.05
N ALA A 170 -12.61 -8.61 11.96
CA ALA A 170 -12.62 -7.17 11.93
C ALA A 170 -14.05 -6.63 12.12
N LYS A 171 -14.15 -5.44 12.73
CA LYS A 171 -15.45 -4.81 13.03
C LYS A 171 -15.84 -3.72 12.02
N ARG A 172 -14.89 -3.28 11.21
CA ARG A 172 -15.10 -2.21 10.22
C ARG A 172 -15.77 -2.76 8.98
N LYS A 173 -16.74 -2.01 8.47
CA LYS A 173 -17.33 -2.25 7.16
C LYS A 173 -16.36 -1.79 6.09
N VAL A 174 -16.25 -2.55 5.01
CA VAL A 174 -15.42 -2.22 3.85
C VAL A 174 -16.23 -1.39 2.86
N GLU A 175 -15.69 -0.25 2.48
CA GLU A 175 -16.16 0.51 1.32
C GLU A 175 -15.53 -0.09 0.07
N VAL A 176 -16.38 -0.55 -0.86
CA VAL A 176 -15.89 -1.18 -2.09
C VAL A 176 -15.64 -0.10 -3.14
N ILE A 177 -14.37 0.17 -3.40
CA ILE A 177 -13.91 1.12 -4.43
C ILE A 177 -12.97 0.34 -5.36
N PRO A 178 -13.41 -0.03 -6.57
CA PRO A 178 -12.56 -0.74 -7.54
C PRO A 178 -11.31 0.05 -7.91
N ASN A 179 -10.22 -0.67 -8.20
CA ASN A 179 -9.01 -0.03 -8.68
C ASN A 179 -9.28 0.70 -10.00
N ALA A 180 -8.74 1.91 -10.11
CA ALA A 180 -8.83 2.69 -11.35
C ALA A 180 -7.97 2.06 -12.45
N VAL A 181 -8.41 2.23 -13.68
CA VAL A 181 -7.70 1.81 -14.89
C VAL A 181 -7.41 3.05 -15.73
N GLU A 182 -6.18 3.20 -16.19
CA GLU A 182 -5.78 4.27 -17.12
C GLU A 182 -6.36 3.99 -18.51
N LEU A 183 -7.58 4.45 -18.77
CA LEU A 183 -8.29 4.17 -20.03
C LEU A 183 -7.51 4.60 -21.27
N ASN A 184 -6.77 5.69 -21.19
CA ASN A 184 -5.97 6.19 -22.31
C ASN A 184 -4.92 5.18 -22.80
N ARG A 185 -4.36 4.33 -21.92
CA ARG A 185 -3.39 3.28 -22.30
C ARG A 185 -4.01 2.15 -23.11
N PHE A 186 -5.33 2.00 -23.04
CA PHE A 186 -6.10 0.96 -23.72
C PHE A 186 -6.95 1.51 -24.87
N SER A 187 -6.73 2.79 -25.26
CA SER A 187 -7.46 3.36 -26.39
C SER A 187 -6.97 2.77 -27.70
N MET A 188 -7.89 2.44 -28.59
CA MET A 188 -7.57 1.90 -29.93
C MET A 188 -6.73 2.87 -30.79
N GLU A 189 -6.73 4.16 -30.45
CA GLU A 189 -5.95 5.19 -31.13
C GLU A 189 -4.45 5.09 -30.85
N GLN A 190 -4.07 4.49 -29.71
CA GLN A 190 -2.67 4.28 -29.30
C GLN A 190 -2.14 2.89 -29.69
N VAL A 191 -2.96 2.05 -30.30
CA VAL A 191 -2.56 0.70 -30.72
C VAL A 191 -1.74 0.78 -32.01
N ASP A 192 -0.45 0.38 -31.92
CA ASP A 192 0.36 0.15 -33.11
C ASP A 192 -0.16 -1.09 -33.85
N LYS A 193 -0.83 -0.84 -34.97
CA LYS A 193 -1.44 -1.89 -35.82
C LYS A 193 -0.40 -2.90 -36.32
N GLY A 194 0.87 -2.48 -36.53
CA GLY A 194 1.93 -3.38 -36.93
C GLY A 194 2.29 -4.42 -35.86
N ASN A 195 2.25 -4.04 -34.57
CA ASN A 195 2.48 -4.97 -33.47
C ASN A 195 1.32 -5.93 -33.24
N VAL A 196 0.10 -5.57 -33.58
CA VAL A 196 -1.07 -6.48 -33.47
C VAL A 196 -1.01 -7.61 -34.50
N GLU A 197 -0.49 -7.35 -35.69
CA GLU A 197 -0.34 -8.39 -36.72
C GLU A 197 0.77 -9.39 -36.37
N LEU A 198 1.77 -8.99 -35.58
CA LEU A 198 2.84 -9.88 -35.10
C LEU A 198 2.39 -10.86 -34.03
N ILE A 199 1.27 -10.60 -33.35
CA ILE A 199 0.74 -11.42 -32.23
C ILE A 199 -0.36 -12.39 -32.74
N ARG A 200 -0.85 -12.23 -33.96
CA ARG A 200 -1.80 -13.12 -34.61
C ARG A 200 -1.10 -14.22 -35.40
#